data_0e797b5b0a217de0fd2bf2ab06a83781
#
_entry.id   0e797b5b0a217de0fd2bf2ab06a83781
#
_cell.length_a   1.000
_cell.length_b   1.000
_cell.length_c   1.000
_cell.angle_alpha   90.00
_cell.angle_beta   90.00
_cell.angle_gamma   90.00
#
_symmetry.space_group_name_H-M   'P 1'
#
loop_
_entity.id
_entity.type
_entity.pdbx_description
1 polymer ?
#
loop_
_entity_poly.entity_id
_entity_poly.type
_entity_poly.pdbx_seq_one_letter_code
_entity_poly.pdbx_strand_id
1 'polypeptide(L)'
;MPARILAFDVTRGEVPRGRMAPVTAPAYPYTGERDWQGDERALSRFFSGDVLGFEQIVRHYSTMVFSLAARLVGPTEAEDVVQETFLRAYHGLGNFRGESSLKTWLYAIALNRARARHGTLGRLRAIFTPGRVREDDPFASLDAAADPASTPEENAVLKERRTRLRAAIRALPEEFRAAVLLRDLEGLSYDEVAAVLSIPIGTVRSRLARGRALLREKLS
;
A
#
# COMPACT_ATOMS: atom_id res chain seq x y z
N MET A 1 -21.59 -0.25 8.02
CA MET A 1 -21.01 0.62 9.05
C MET A 1 -19.75 1.18 8.44
N PRO A 2 -19.60 2.50 8.21
CA PRO A 2 -18.35 3.04 7.69
C PRO A 2 -17.26 2.82 8.74
N ALA A 3 -16.13 2.23 8.30
CA ALA A 3 -14.94 2.08 9.10
C ALA A 3 -14.59 3.44 9.72
N ARG A 4 -14.44 3.49 11.03
CA ARG A 4 -13.84 4.61 11.75
C ARG A 4 -12.43 4.76 11.22
N ILE A 5 -12.28 5.59 10.19
CA ILE A 5 -10.97 6.12 9.81
C ILE A 5 -10.52 6.90 11.05
N LEU A 6 -9.50 6.35 11.71
CA LEU A 6 -8.89 6.93 12.90
C LEU A 6 -8.65 8.40 12.62
N ALA A 7 -9.27 9.26 13.41
CA ALA A 7 -8.87 10.65 13.50
C ALA A 7 -7.39 10.65 13.93
N PHE A 8 -6.52 10.89 12.97
CA PHE A 8 -5.11 11.12 13.23
C PHE A 8 -5.05 12.41 14.07
N ASP A 9 -4.88 12.25 15.37
CA ASP A 9 -4.81 13.37 16.28
C ASP A 9 -3.44 14.05 16.12
N VAL A 10 -3.38 14.99 15.19
CA VAL A 10 -2.20 15.80 14.89
C VAL A 10 -1.79 16.68 16.08
N THR A 11 -2.65 16.80 17.11
CA THR A 11 -2.44 17.74 18.23
C THR A 11 -1.43 17.25 19.28
N ARG A 12 -0.99 15.98 19.23
CA ARG A 12 0.01 15.40 20.15
C ARG A 12 1.39 15.19 19.57
N GLY A 13 1.62 15.49 18.30
CA GLY A 13 2.93 15.54 17.70
C GLY A 13 3.56 16.90 17.97
N GLU A 14 4.41 17.02 18.96
CA GLU A 14 5.30 18.18 19.07
C GLU A 14 6.07 18.28 17.75
N VAL A 15 5.72 19.28 16.96
CA VAL A 15 6.51 19.70 15.80
C VAL A 15 7.88 20.07 16.35
N PRO A 16 8.98 19.43 15.95
CA PRO A 16 10.30 19.91 16.33
C PRO A 16 10.40 21.36 15.89
N ARG A 17 10.45 22.30 16.82
CA ARG A 17 10.67 23.73 16.57
C ARG A 17 12.14 23.97 16.18
N GLY A 18 12.66 23.20 15.23
CA GLY A 18 13.83 23.54 14.47
C GLY A 18 13.36 24.43 13.33
N ARG A 19 13.94 25.63 13.20
CA ARG A 19 13.79 26.44 11.97
C ARG A 19 14.07 25.54 10.77
N MET A 20 13.03 25.00 10.14
CA MET A 20 13.17 24.50 8.79
C MET A 20 13.53 25.70 7.94
N ALA A 21 14.75 25.70 7.37
CA ALA A 21 15.06 26.62 6.28
C ALA A 21 13.91 26.52 5.26
N PRO A 22 13.53 27.63 4.59
CA PRO A 22 12.48 27.56 3.59
C PRO A 22 12.90 26.52 2.55
N VAL A 23 12.34 25.33 2.68
CA VAL A 23 12.52 24.25 1.69
C VAL A 23 11.65 24.70 0.54
N THR A 24 12.29 25.28 -0.47
CA THR A 24 11.63 25.52 -1.76
C THR A 24 11.04 24.18 -2.17
N ALA A 25 9.73 24.12 -2.41
CA ALA A 25 9.09 22.91 -2.87
C ALA A 25 9.92 22.36 -4.04
N PRO A 26 10.42 21.12 -3.97
CA PRO A 26 11.24 20.59 -5.05
C PRO A 26 10.42 20.67 -6.33
N ALA A 27 11.04 21.18 -7.42
CA ALA A 27 10.42 21.09 -8.73
C ALA A 27 10.10 19.61 -8.93
N TYR A 28 8.83 19.29 -9.13
CA TYR A 28 8.35 17.92 -9.27
C TYR A 28 8.80 17.41 -10.65
N PRO A 29 9.95 16.72 -10.79
CA PRO A 29 10.47 16.31 -12.09
C PRO A 29 9.72 15.10 -12.65
N TYR A 30 8.83 14.48 -11.85
CA TYR A 30 8.04 13.33 -12.30
C TYR A 30 7.02 13.78 -13.35
N THR A 31 7.22 13.32 -14.59
CA THR A 31 6.38 13.61 -15.75
C THR A 31 5.37 12.50 -16.08
N GLY A 32 5.33 11.42 -15.27
CA GLY A 32 4.35 10.34 -15.42
C GLY A 32 2.92 10.82 -15.09
N GLU A 33 1.94 9.94 -15.32
CA GLU A 33 0.56 10.22 -14.93
C GLU A 33 0.49 10.53 -13.43
N ARG A 34 0.03 11.72 -13.10
CA ARG A 34 -0.17 12.13 -11.71
C ARG A 34 -1.43 11.45 -11.21
N ASP A 35 -1.26 10.58 -10.23
CA ASP A 35 -2.39 9.83 -9.68
C ASP A 35 -3.44 10.72 -9.00
N TRP A 36 -3.01 11.88 -8.51
CA TRP A 36 -3.89 12.87 -7.91
C TRP A 36 -3.47 14.30 -8.26
N GLN A 37 -4.36 15.04 -8.92
CA GLN A 37 -4.12 16.44 -9.29
C GLN A 37 -3.93 17.39 -8.07
N GLY A 38 -4.25 16.91 -6.86
CA GLY A 38 -4.05 17.63 -5.61
C GLY A 38 -2.67 17.53 -4.99
N ASP A 39 -1.81 16.60 -5.46
CA ASP A 39 -0.50 16.32 -4.85
C ASP A 39 0.37 17.57 -4.73
N GLU A 40 0.55 18.31 -5.81
CA GLU A 40 1.37 19.51 -5.81
C GLU A 40 0.85 20.57 -4.83
N ARG A 41 -0.48 20.73 -4.78
CA ARG A 41 -1.12 21.69 -3.89
C ARG A 41 -0.99 21.26 -2.43
N ALA A 42 -1.19 20.00 -2.13
CA ALA A 42 -1.04 19.45 -0.79
C ALA A 42 0.42 19.54 -0.30
N LEU A 43 1.38 19.20 -1.17
CA LEU A 43 2.82 19.33 -0.88
C LEU A 43 3.22 20.80 -0.68
N SER A 44 2.78 21.71 -1.55
CA SER A 44 3.06 23.15 -1.42
C SER A 44 2.54 23.70 -0.08
N ARG A 45 1.32 23.33 0.32
CA ARG A 45 0.76 23.70 1.63
C ARG A 45 1.59 23.16 2.79
N PHE A 46 1.95 21.88 2.73
CA PHE A 46 2.78 21.27 3.77
C PHE A 46 4.13 21.99 3.92
N PHE A 47 4.82 22.26 2.81
CA PHE A 47 6.12 22.94 2.82
C PHE A 47 6.02 24.42 3.23
N SER A 48 4.86 25.07 3.08
CA SER A 48 4.61 26.39 3.66
C SER A 48 4.31 26.40 5.17
N GLY A 49 4.33 25.21 5.80
CA GLY A 49 4.04 25.05 7.24
C GLY A 49 2.56 24.77 7.56
N ASP A 50 1.71 24.60 6.56
CA ASP A 50 0.30 24.28 6.75
C ASP A 50 0.12 22.75 6.84
N VAL A 51 -0.11 22.25 8.07
CA VAL A 51 -0.30 20.82 8.36
C VAL A 51 -1.50 20.23 7.61
N LEU A 52 -2.49 21.04 7.22
CA LEU A 52 -3.64 20.58 6.44
C LEU A 52 -3.22 20.02 5.07
N GLY A 53 -2.05 20.42 4.55
CA GLY A 53 -1.49 19.81 3.34
C GLY A 53 -1.20 18.32 3.55
N PHE A 54 -0.62 17.94 4.67
CA PHE A 54 -0.38 16.52 4.98
C PHE A 54 -1.67 15.75 5.28
N GLU A 55 -2.63 16.38 5.96
CA GLU A 55 -3.94 15.77 6.20
C GLU A 55 -4.64 15.41 4.88
N GLN A 56 -4.54 16.26 3.86
CA GLN A 56 -5.08 15.96 2.53
C GLN A 56 -4.41 14.72 1.90
N ILE A 57 -3.09 14.60 2.04
CA ILE A 57 -2.33 13.42 1.58
C ILE A 57 -2.84 12.16 2.31
N VAL A 58 -2.93 12.20 3.63
CA VAL A 58 -3.43 11.07 4.43
C VAL A 58 -4.83 10.68 3.99
N ARG A 59 -5.74 11.64 3.88
CA ARG A 59 -7.13 11.39 3.49
C ARG A 59 -7.24 10.76 2.11
N HIS A 60 -6.42 11.20 1.17
CA HIS A 60 -6.45 10.69 -0.21
C HIS A 60 -5.84 9.29 -0.31
N TYR A 61 -4.70 9.05 0.32
CA TYR A 61 -3.92 7.83 0.13
C TYR A 61 -4.16 6.73 1.18
N SER A 62 -4.90 6.99 2.27
CA SER A 62 -5.09 6.02 3.36
C SER A 62 -5.73 4.70 2.90
N THR A 63 -6.78 4.77 2.09
CA THR A 63 -7.47 3.56 1.57
C THR A 63 -6.55 2.73 0.69
N MET A 64 -5.75 3.38 -0.15
CA MET A 64 -4.79 2.75 -1.03
C MET A 64 -3.68 2.03 -0.23
N VAL A 65 -3.08 2.72 0.74
CA VAL A 65 -2.04 2.15 1.62
C VAL A 65 -2.61 0.99 2.44
N PHE A 66 -3.83 1.15 2.99
CA PHE A 66 -4.51 0.09 3.74
C PHE A 66 -4.76 -1.14 2.86
N SER A 67 -5.21 -0.95 1.64
CA SER A 67 -5.48 -2.03 0.68
C SER A 67 -4.23 -2.87 0.40
N LEU A 68 -3.10 -2.22 0.12
CA LEU A 68 -1.82 -2.91 -0.05
C LEU A 68 -1.37 -3.60 1.24
N ALA A 69 -1.41 -2.91 2.38
CA ALA A 69 -1.01 -3.46 3.67
C ALA A 69 -1.83 -4.70 4.03
N ALA A 70 -3.16 -4.63 3.91
CA ALA A 70 -4.06 -5.74 4.21
C ALA A 70 -3.77 -6.99 3.35
N ARG A 71 -3.39 -6.81 2.09
CA ARG A 71 -2.98 -7.91 1.20
C ARG A 71 -1.62 -8.50 1.56
N LEU A 72 -0.75 -7.72 2.19
CA LEU A 72 0.59 -8.16 2.58
C LEU A 72 0.60 -8.82 3.96
N VAL A 73 -0.01 -8.20 4.97
CA VAL A 73 0.10 -8.63 6.39
C VAL A 73 -1.23 -9.09 6.99
N GLY A 74 -2.36 -8.88 6.32
CA GLY A 74 -3.70 -9.13 6.84
C GLY A 74 -4.35 -7.87 7.41
N PRO A 75 -5.71 -7.84 7.53
CA PRO A 75 -6.45 -6.63 7.91
C PRO A 75 -6.14 -6.17 9.33
N THR A 76 -5.95 -7.08 10.27
CA THR A 76 -5.68 -6.76 11.68
C THR A 76 -4.38 -5.98 11.86
N GLU A 77 -3.37 -6.26 11.04
CA GLU A 77 -2.05 -5.62 11.12
C GLU A 77 -1.91 -4.45 10.13
N ALA A 78 -2.85 -4.35 9.19
CA ALA A 78 -2.81 -3.31 8.16
C ALA A 78 -2.94 -1.90 8.76
N GLU A 79 -3.76 -1.72 9.78
CA GLU A 79 -3.95 -0.42 10.45
C GLU A 79 -2.65 0.11 11.01
N ASP A 80 -1.89 -0.75 11.67
CA ASP A 80 -0.59 -0.37 12.23
C ASP A 80 0.43 -0.04 11.12
N VAL A 81 0.41 -0.81 10.02
CA VAL A 81 1.26 -0.52 8.85
C VAL A 81 0.89 0.84 8.25
N VAL A 82 -0.40 1.16 8.16
CA VAL A 82 -0.88 2.47 7.67
C VAL A 82 -0.39 3.59 8.57
N GLN A 83 -0.58 3.47 9.87
CA GLN A 83 -0.12 4.47 10.85
C GLN A 83 1.39 4.69 10.76
N GLU A 84 2.18 3.61 10.78
CA GLU A 84 3.64 3.71 10.65
C GLU A 84 4.07 4.29 9.30
N THR A 85 3.33 4.00 8.23
CA THR A 85 3.60 4.54 6.90
C THR A 85 3.44 6.04 6.88
N PHE A 86 2.31 6.57 7.36
CA PHE A 86 2.07 8.01 7.35
C PHE A 86 2.92 8.75 8.37
N LEU A 87 3.23 8.15 9.52
CA LEU A 87 4.18 8.75 10.46
C LEU A 87 5.56 8.91 9.81
N ARG A 88 6.06 7.89 9.12
CA ARG A 88 7.33 7.98 8.38
C ARG A 88 7.26 8.92 7.20
N ALA A 89 6.14 8.94 6.49
CA ALA A 89 5.90 9.89 5.42
C ALA A 89 5.96 11.33 5.93
N TYR A 90 5.32 11.64 7.04
CA TYR A 90 5.37 12.97 7.67
C TYR A 90 6.80 13.41 7.94
N HIS A 91 7.60 12.55 8.60
CA HIS A 91 9.00 12.88 8.91
C HIS A 91 9.93 12.87 7.68
N GLY A 92 9.60 12.06 6.68
CA GLY A 92 10.41 11.89 5.47
C GLY A 92 10.07 12.84 4.33
N LEU A 93 8.92 13.52 4.40
CA LEU A 93 8.41 14.31 3.27
C LEU A 93 9.33 15.48 2.92
N GLY A 94 10.04 16.04 3.92
CA GLY A 94 11.07 17.07 3.70
C GLY A 94 12.23 16.62 2.80
N ASN A 95 12.47 15.31 2.69
CA ASN A 95 13.49 14.73 1.81
C ASN A 95 12.92 14.14 0.52
N PHE A 96 11.62 14.25 0.30
CA PHE A 96 10.97 13.79 -0.93
C PHE A 96 11.37 14.68 -2.11
N ARG A 97 12.10 14.10 -3.06
CA ARG A 97 12.68 14.84 -4.20
C ARG A 97 11.79 14.87 -5.44
N GLY A 98 10.62 14.21 -5.41
CA GLY A 98 9.73 14.14 -6.57
C GLY A 98 10.29 13.31 -7.73
N GLU A 99 11.28 12.45 -7.49
CA GLU A 99 11.84 11.53 -8.49
C GLU A 99 10.86 10.40 -8.87
N SER A 100 9.81 10.22 -8.10
CA SER A 100 8.67 9.34 -8.36
C SER A 100 7.36 10.02 -7.97
N SER A 101 6.22 9.42 -8.30
CA SER A 101 4.94 9.90 -7.77
C SER A 101 4.88 9.76 -6.25
N LEU A 102 4.07 10.60 -5.60
CA LEU A 102 3.84 10.52 -4.16
C LEU A 102 3.23 9.14 -3.78
N LYS A 103 2.36 8.61 -4.63
CA LYS A 103 1.81 7.25 -4.52
C LYS A 103 2.91 6.19 -4.50
N THR A 104 3.82 6.20 -5.48
CA THR A 104 4.94 5.26 -5.57
C THR A 104 5.82 5.32 -4.32
N TRP A 105 6.10 6.51 -3.83
CA TRP A 105 6.89 6.73 -2.62
C TRP A 105 6.19 6.19 -1.37
N LEU A 106 4.87 6.45 -1.22
CA LEU A 106 4.08 5.90 -0.11
C LEU A 106 4.02 4.37 -0.16
N TYR A 107 3.88 3.77 -1.35
CA TYR A 107 3.93 2.31 -1.50
C TYR A 107 5.28 1.73 -1.07
N ALA A 108 6.39 2.39 -1.38
CA ALA A 108 7.71 1.93 -0.93
C ALA A 108 7.82 1.93 0.60
N ILE A 109 7.31 2.98 1.27
CA ILE A 109 7.27 3.04 2.74
C ILE A 109 6.37 1.91 3.29
N ALA A 110 5.15 1.76 2.77
CA ALA A 110 4.18 0.76 3.23
C ALA A 110 4.72 -0.68 3.07
N LEU A 111 5.32 -1.00 1.92
CA LEU A 111 5.92 -2.30 1.67
C LEU A 111 7.05 -2.60 2.65
N ASN A 112 7.93 -1.63 2.91
CA ASN A 112 9.03 -1.79 3.86
C ASN A 112 8.50 -2.00 5.29
N ARG A 113 7.41 -1.35 5.68
CA ARG A 113 6.76 -1.55 6.99
C ARG A 113 6.11 -2.93 7.09
N ALA A 114 5.37 -3.34 6.07
CA ALA A 114 4.78 -4.66 6.00
C ALA A 114 5.85 -5.78 6.12
N ARG A 115 6.96 -5.65 5.41
CA ARG A 115 8.09 -6.61 5.47
C ARG A 115 8.73 -6.65 6.84
N ALA A 116 8.99 -5.50 7.47
CA ALA A 116 9.56 -5.45 8.80
C ALA A 116 8.67 -6.16 9.83
N ARG A 117 7.35 -5.99 9.72
CA ARG A 117 6.38 -6.67 10.57
C ARG A 117 6.34 -8.18 10.34
N HIS A 118 6.33 -8.63 9.09
CA HIS A 118 6.42 -10.07 8.77
C HIS A 118 7.68 -10.71 9.33
N GLY A 119 8.82 -10.05 9.24
CA GLY A 119 10.09 -10.53 9.79
C GLY A 119 10.06 -10.69 11.32
N THR A 120 9.41 -9.79 12.02
CA THR A 120 9.29 -9.82 13.50
C THR A 120 8.23 -10.82 13.95
N LEU A 121 7.04 -10.78 13.35
CA LEU A 121 5.93 -11.67 13.70
C LEU A 121 6.10 -13.09 13.18
N GLY A 122 6.77 -13.27 12.04
CA GLY A 122 7.14 -14.60 11.53
C GLY A 122 8.04 -15.34 12.51
N ARG A 123 9.00 -14.65 13.12
CA ARG A 123 9.85 -15.22 14.20
C ARG A 123 9.04 -15.50 15.48
N LEU A 124 8.12 -14.63 15.88
CA LEU A 124 7.29 -14.84 17.07
C LEU A 124 6.24 -15.93 16.83
N ARG A 125 5.61 -15.98 15.65
CA ARG A 125 4.63 -17.05 15.31
C ARG A 125 5.29 -18.41 15.18
N ALA A 126 6.50 -18.52 14.67
CA ALA A 126 7.27 -19.76 14.64
C ALA A 126 7.56 -20.32 16.06
N ILE A 127 7.60 -19.43 17.06
CA ILE A 127 7.82 -19.81 18.47
C ILE A 127 6.51 -20.14 19.20
N PHE A 128 5.37 -19.52 18.82
CA PHE A 128 4.18 -19.54 19.66
C PHE A 128 2.93 -20.24 19.11
N THR A 129 2.80 -20.58 17.81
CA THR A 129 1.56 -21.25 17.35
C THR A 129 1.73 -22.07 16.07
N PRO A 130 1.54 -23.40 16.08
CA PRO A 130 1.10 -24.14 14.90
C PRO A 130 -0.41 -23.98 14.75
N GLY A 131 -0.86 -23.28 13.72
CA GLY A 131 -2.18 -23.42 13.15
C GLY A 131 -3.34 -22.66 13.80
N ARG A 132 -3.46 -21.38 13.47
CA ARG A 132 -4.75 -20.72 13.27
C ARG A 132 -4.61 -19.56 12.30
N VAL A 133 -4.96 -19.79 11.04
CA VAL A 133 -5.28 -18.72 10.08
C VAL A 133 -6.61 -18.12 10.54
N ARG A 134 -6.62 -16.90 11.05
CA ARG A 134 -7.86 -16.18 11.31
C ARG A 134 -8.48 -15.78 9.96
N GLU A 135 -9.78 -16.06 9.82
CA GLU A 135 -10.61 -15.82 8.63
C GLU A 135 -10.94 -14.34 8.35
N ASP A 136 -10.15 -13.40 8.81
CA ASP A 136 -10.35 -11.99 8.43
C ASP A 136 -9.82 -11.78 7.01
N ASP A 137 -10.75 -11.64 6.06
CA ASP A 137 -10.42 -11.52 4.64
C ASP A 137 -9.84 -10.12 4.30
N PRO A 138 -8.52 -10.01 4.04
CA PRO A 138 -7.88 -8.73 3.72
C PRO A 138 -8.29 -8.16 2.36
N PHE A 139 -9.10 -8.90 1.61
CA PHE A 139 -9.60 -8.50 0.31
C PHE A 139 -11.08 -8.12 0.34
N ALA A 140 -11.72 -8.10 1.51
CA ALA A 140 -13.14 -7.76 1.65
C ALA A 140 -13.51 -6.38 1.06
N SER A 141 -12.55 -5.45 1.02
CA SER A 141 -12.74 -4.15 0.35
C SER A 141 -12.91 -4.24 -1.17
N LEU A 142 -12.52 -5.36 -1.79
CA LEU A 142 -12.77 -5.60 -3.22
C LEU A 142 -14.18 -6.14 -3.49
N ASP A 143 -14.90 -6.60 -2.45
CA ASP A 143 -16.26 -7.10 -2.58
C ASP A 143 -17.31 -5.97 -2.67
N ALA A 144 -16.91 -4.71 -2.44
CA ALA A 144 -17.80 -3.55 -2.52
C ALA A 144 -18.32 -3.23 -3.94
N ALA A 145 -17.80 -3.90 -4.97
CA ALA A 145 -18.26 -3.78 -6.35
C ALA A 145 -19.16 -4.97 -6.75
N ALA A 146 -20.17 -5.29 -5.93
CA ALA A 146 -21.27 -6.15 -6.40
C ALA A 146 -22.09 -5.33 -7.42
N ASP A 147 -22.16 -5.80 -8.65
CA ASP A 147 -23.05 -5.22 -9.65
C ASP A 147 -24.50 -5.41 -9.15
N PRO A 148 -25.27 -4.34 -8.94
CA PRO A 148 -26.66 -4.44 -8.49
C PRO A 148 -27.55 -5.27 -9.44
N ALA A 149 -27.10 -5.52 -10.67
CA ALA A 149 -27.81 -6.27 -11.70
C ALA A 149 -27.50 -7.77 -11.70
N SER A 150 -26.54 -8.27 -10.89
CA SER A 150 -26.14 -9.69 -10.88
C SER A 150 -27.07 -10.54 -9.98
N THR A 151 -27.35 -11.77 -10.45
CA THR A 151 -28.15 -12.73 -9.69
C THR A 151 -27.41 -13.26 -8.44
N PRO A 152 -28.13 -13.76 -7.41
CA PRO A 152 -27.49 -14.36 -6.24
C PRO A 152 -26.51 -15.50 -6.58
N GLU A 153 -26.82 -16.31 -7.61
CA GLU A 153 -25.97 -17.41 -8.07
C GLU A 153 -24.69 -16.89 -8.72
N GLU A 154 -24.79 -15.87 -9.58
CA GLU A 154 -23.61 -15.22 -10.20
C GLU A 154 -22.72 -14.60 -9.13
N ASN A 155 -23.31 -13.95 -8.12
CA ASN A 155 -22.57 -13.40 -7.00
C ASN A 155 -21.85 -14.47 -6.18
N ALA A 156 -22.47 -15.63 -5.95
CA ALA A 156 -21.84 -16.76 -5.26
C ALA A 156 -20.63 -17.29 -6.03
N VAL A 157 -20.76 -17.48 -7.35
CA VAL A 157 -19.66 -17.94 -8.22
C VAL A 157 -18.51 -16.92 -8.26
N LEU A 158 -18.82 -15.64 -8.37
CA LEU A 158 -17.81 -14.57 -8.34
C LEU A 158 -17.09 -14.53 -7.00
N LYS A 159 -17.80 -14.66 -5.89
CA LYS A 159 -17.23 -14.71 -4.55
C LYS A 159 -16.27 -15.89 -4.40
N GLU A 160 -16.68 -17.08 -4.87
CA GLU A 160 -15.80 -18.25 -4.83
C GLU A 160 -14.52 -18.02 -5.66
N ARG A 161 -14.64 -17.54 -6.90
CA ARG A 161 -13.50 -17.23 -7.76
C ARG A 161 -12.55 -16.21 -7.12
N ARG A 162 -13.10 -15.15 -6.53
CA ARG A 162 -12.31 -14.15 -5.79
C ARG A 162 -11.59 -14.79 -4.60
N THR A 163 -12.26 -15.63 -3.83
CA THR A 163 -11.66 -16.34 -2.69
C THR A 163 -10.51 -17.24 -3.11
N ARG A 164 -10.70 -18.02 -4.19
CA ARG A 164 -9.63 -18.86 -4.78
C ARG A 164 -8.44 -18.02 -5.25
N LEU A 165 -8.67 -16.92 -5.96
CA LEU A 165 -7.61 -16.01 -6.42
C LEU A 165 -6.83 -15.42 -5.24
N ARG A 166 -7.52 -15.00 -4.19
CA ARG A 166 -6.92 -14.47 -2.95
C ARG A 166 -6.01 -15.50 -2.28
N ALA A 167 -6.50 -16.72 -2.14
CA ALA A 167 -5.72 -17.82 -1.58
C ALA A 167 -4.48 -18.11 -2.43
N ALA A 168 -4.60 -18.12 -3.74
CA ALA A 168 -3.49 -18.32 -4.66
C ALA A 168 -2.44 -17.20 -4.54
N ILE A 169 -2.86 -15.93 -4.46
CA ILE A 169 -1.94 -14.79 -4.27
C ILE A 169 -1.22 -14.89 -2.92
N ARG A 170 -1.92 -15.22 -1.83
CA ARG A 170 -1.31 -15.41 -0.50
C ARG A 170 -0.26 -16.52 -0.48
N ALA A 171 -0.47 -17.56 -1.28
CA ALA A 171 0.43 -18.71 -1.37
C ALA A 171 1.67 -18.45 -2.25
N LEU A 172 1.76 -17.28 -2.91
CA LEU A 172 2.97 -16.91 -3.63
C LEU A 172 4.13 -16.61 -2.66
N PRO A 173 5.38 -16.97 -3.01
CA PRO A 173 6.55 -16.41 -2.35
C PRO A 173 6.49 -14.87 -2.31
N GLU A 174 6.95 -14.29 -1.20
CA GLU A 174 6.80 -12.85 -0.92
C GLU A 174 7.31 -11.97 -2.07
N GLU A 175 8.45 -12.32 -2.65
CA GLU A 175 9.07 -11.56 -3.76
C GLU A 175 8.21 -11.52 -5.03
N PHE A 176 7.50 -12.60 -5.34
CA PHE A 176 6.58 -12.66 -6.50
C PHE A 176 5.24 -12.02 -6.15
N ARG A 177 4.76 -12.24 -4.94
CA ARG A 177 3.51 -11.65 -4.44
C ARG A 177 3.58 -10.13 -4.47
N ALA A 178 4.64 -9.52 -3.95
CA ALA A 178 4.81 -8.07 -3.95
C ALA A 178 4.80 -7.49 -5.38
N ALA A 179 5.51 -8.12 -6.32
CA ALA A 179 5.54 -7.66 -7.71
C ALA A 179 4.16 -7.75 -8.38
N VAL A 180 3.45 -8.88 -8.19
CA VAL A 180 2.09 -9.09 -8.73
C VAL A 180 1.09 -8.11 -8.12
N LEU A 181 1.11 -7.89 -6.80
CA LEU A 181 0.24 -6.91 -6.14
C LEU A 181 0.44 -5.51 -6.72
N LEU A 182 1.68 -5.03 -6.77
CA LEU A 182 1.98 -3.69 -7.25
C LEU A 182 1.64 -3.50 -8.74
N ARG A 183 1.92 -4.49 -9.61
CA ARG A 183 1.67 -4.37 -11.04
C ARG A 183 0.23 -4.65 -11.42
N ASP A 184 -0.30 -5.79 -10.98
CA ASP A 184 -1.55 -6.34 -11.53
C ASP A 184 -2.79 -5.87 -10.75
N LEU A 185 -2.64 -5.47 -9.48
CA LEU A 185 -3.74 -4.97 -8.66
C LEU A 185 -3.67 -3.46 -8.42
N GLU A 186 -2.46 -2.91 -8.22
CA GLU A 186 -2.31 -1.46 -7.96
C GLU A 186 -2.01 -0.67 -9.24
N GLY A 187 -1.76 -1.35 -10.38
CA GLY A 187 -1.62 -0.75 -11.69
C GLY A 187 -0.30 -0.01 -11.95
N LEU A 188 0.72 -0.16 -11.09
CA LEU A 188 2.00 0.52 -11.26
C LEU A 188 2.69 0.08 -12.57
N SER A 189 3.41 1.00 -13.21
CA SER A 189 4.31 0.68 -14.32
C SER A 189 5.47 -0.22 -13.86
N TYR A 190 6.18 -0.85 -14.79
CA TYR A 190 7.36 -1.65 -14.44
C TYR A 190 8.46 -0.83 -13.76
N ASP A 191 8.63 0.41 -14.17
CA ASP A 191 9.61 1.34 -13.60
C ASP A 191 9.23 1.73 -12.17
N GLU A 192 7.94 2.01 -11.91
CA GLU A 192 7.44 2.29 -10.58
C GLU A 192 7.56 1.06 -9.66
N VAL A 193 7.23 -0.14 -10.16
CA VAL A 193 7.44 -1.38 -9.39
C VAL A 193 8.92 -1.59 -9.08
N ALA A 194 9.83 -1.30 -10.02
CA ALA A 194 11.27 -1.37 -9.81
C ALA A 194 11.72 -0.39 -8.72
N ALA A 195 11.20 0.84 -8.73
CA ALA A 195 11.46 1.86 -7.71
C ALA A 195 10.94 1.43 -6.34
N VAL A 196 9.67 0.98 -6.22
CA VAL A 196 9.06 0.51 -4.96
C VAL A 196 9.83 -0.67 -4.37
N LEU A 197 10.20 -1.64 -5.20
CA LEU A 197 10.89 -2.86 -4.76
C LEU A 197 12.40 -2.65 -4.59
N SER A 198 12.96 -1.53 -5.07
CA SER A 198 14.41 -1.25 -5.14
C SER A 198 15.19 -2.36 -5.85
N ILE A 199 14.70 -2.80 -7.03
CA ILE A 199 15.30 -3.86 -7.85
C ILE A 199 15.35 -3.44 -9.33
N PRO A 200 16.26 -4.01 -10.13
CA PRO A 200 16.32 -3.74 -11.57
C PRO A 200 15.01 -4.14 -12.29
N ILE A 201 14.64 -3.40 -13.33
CA ILE A 201 13.43 -3.66 -14.14
C ILE A 201 13.41 -5.07 -14.75
N GLY A 202 14.58 -5.64 -15.12
CA GLY A 202 14.71 -7.01 -15.57
C GLY A 202 14.29 -8.02 -14.50
N THR A 203 14.58 -7.72 -13.23
CA THR A 203 14.15 -8.54 -12.09
C THR A 203 12.65 -8.42 -11.86
N VAL A 204 12.05 -7.24 -12.06
CA VAL A 204 10.59 -7.06 -12.03
C VAL A 204 9.91 -7.96 -13.06
N ARG A 205 10.39 -7.92 -14.31
CA ARG A 205 9.84 -8.75 -15.41
C ARG A 205 9.90 -10.24 -15.07
N SER A 206 11.03 -10.72 -14.58
CA SER A 206 11.20 -12.13 -14.21
C SER A 206 10.33 -12.54 -13.02
N ARG A 207 10.21 -11.71 -12.00
CA ARG A 207 9.32 -11.96 -10.84
C ARG A 207 7.85 -11.99 -11.24
N LEU A 208 7.41 -11.08 -12.09
CA LEU A 208 6.04 -11.08 -12.63
C LEU A 208 5.76 -12.32 -13.45
N ALA A 209 6.67 -12.71 -14.35
CA ALA A 209 6.51 -13.91 -15.18
C ALA A 209 6.36 -15.17 -14.32
N ARG A 210 7.23 -15.36 -13.32
CA ARG A 210 7.17 -16.49 -12.37
C ARG A 210 5.94 -16.44 -11.48
N GLY A 211 5.60 -15.27 -10.92
CA GLY A 211 4.41 -15.10 -10.08
C GLY A 211 3.13 -15.44 -10.83
N ARG A 212 2.97 -14.95 -12.06
CA ARG A 212 1.81 -15.25 -12.92
C ARG A 212 1.76 -16.73 -13.36
N ALA A 213 2.91 -17.39 -13.57
CA ALA A 213 2.97 -18.81 -13.86
C ALA A 213 2.47 -19.65 -12.68
N LEU A 214 2.94 -19.34 -11.46
CA LEU A 214 2.48 -20.00 -10.24
C LEU A 214 1.00 -19.76 -9.95
N LEU A 215 0.47 -18.56 -10.25
CA LEU A 215 -0.96 -18.28 -10.10
C LEU A 215 -1.79 -19.12 -11.08
N ARG A 216 -1.36 -19.24 -12.34
CA ARG A 216 -2.05 -20.11 -13.32
C ARG A 216 -2.11 -21.55 -12.85
N GLU A 217 -0.99 -22.10 -12.39
CA GLU A 217 -0.93 -23.48 -11.86
C GLU A 217 -1.90 -23.71 -10.70
N LYS A 218 -2.02 -22.71 -9.79
CA LYS A 218 -2.92 -22.83 -8.62
C LYS A 218 -4.40 -22.61 -8.94
N LEU A 219 -4.72 -21.99 -10.07
CA LEU A 219 -6.08 -21.64 -10.46
C LEU A 219 -6.64 -22.58 -11.55
N SER A 220 -5.78 -23.41 -12.15
CA SER A 220 -6.18 -24.51 -13.05
C SER A 220 -6.76 -25.67 -12.25
#